data_75dc816e2d08aaf5f0c661e918775d04
#
_entry.id   75dc816e2d08aaf5f0c661e918775d04
#
_cell.length_a   1.000
_cell.length_b   1.000
_cell.length_c   1.000
_cell.angle_alpha   90.00
_cell.angle_beta   90.00
_cell.angle_gamma   90.00
#
_symmetry.space_group_name_H-M   'P 1'
#
loop_
_entity.id
_entity.type
_entity.pdbx_description
1 polymer ?
#
loop_
_entity_poly.entity_id
_entity_poly.type
_entity_poly.pdbx_seq_one_letter_code
_entity_poly.pdbx_strand_id
1 'polypeptide(L)'
;MVYANYSFRNVFQYQEGDIYWCTADIGWITGHSYIVYGPLCAGATTVMFEGVPSYPDMGRFWEIVEKHKVNIFYTAPTAIRSLATCDMNLVTKHDLSSLKTLGTVGEPINLEAWEWYDEHIGKKNCPIVDTWWQTETGGIMISSLAGVTKDIPTYATLPLPGIQPCLMDDNGKEITSAEAEGRLCIKH
;
A
#
# COMPACT_ATOMS: atom_id res chain seq x y z
N MET A 1 2.88 7.73 16.41
CA MET A 1 4.01 6.79 16.24
C MET A 1 3.63 5.35 16.58
N VAL A 2 3.11 5.03 17.78
CA VAL A 2 2.76 3.66 18.17
C VAL A 2 1.81 3.00 17.15
N TYR A 3 0.74 3.67 16.75
CA TYR A 3 -0.23 3.15 15.79
C TYR A 3 0.38 2.95 14.38
N ALA A 4 1.20 3.89 13.92
CA ALA A 4 1.88 3.74 12.62
C ALA A 4 2.84 2.55 12.61
N ASN A 5 3.56 2.31 13.72
CA ASN A 5 4.40 1.12 13.88
C ASN A 5 3.58 -0.17 13.90
N TYR A 6 2.49 -0.18 14.69
CA TYR A 6 1.59 -1.33 14.79
C TYR A 6 0.99 -1.70 13.43
N SER A 7 0.40 -0.73 12.72
CA SER A 7 -0.21 -0.98 11.41
C SER A 7 0.84 -1.36 10.35
N PHE A 8 2.00 -0.72 10.35
CA PHE A 8 3.12 -1.10 9.46
C PHE A 8 3.50 -2.57 9.62
N ARG A 9 3.79 -3.00 10.85
CA ARG A 9 4.20 -4.39 11.11
C ARG A 9 3.13 -5.39 10.72
N ASN A 10 1.87 -5.11 11.06
CA ASN A 10 0.79 -6.07 10.87
C ASN A 10 0.25 -6.10 9.43
N VAL A 11 0.07 -4.94 8.80
CA VAL A 11 -0.46 -4.89 7.43
C VAL A 11 0.53 -5.50 6.44
N PHE A 12 1.79 -5.07 6.51
CA PHE A 12 2.82 -5.54 5.58
C PHE A 12 3.49 -6.85 6.00
N GLN A 13 3.17 -7.39 7.19
CA GLN A 13 3.83 -8.58 7.76
C GLN A 13 5.35 -8.45 7.77
N TYR A 14 5.82 -7.25 8.11
CA TYR A 14 7.23 -6.92 8.16
C TYR A 14 8.03 -7.89 9.02
N GLN A 15 9.11 -8.41 8.49
CA GLN A 15 10.09 -9.24 9.17
C GLN A 15 11.41 -8.48 9.34
N GLU A 16 12.13 -8.78 10.41
CA GLU A 16 13.45 -8.19 10.62
C GLU A 16 14.38 -8.52 9.44
N GLY A 17 15.02 -7.48 8.92
CA GLY A 17 15.88 -7.57 7.74
C GLY A 17 15.17 -7.28 6.40
N ASP A 18 13.84 -7.19 6.36
CA ASP A 18 13.15 -6.76 5.15
C ASP A 18 13.47 -5.30 4.81
N ILE A 19 13.68 -5.06 3.53
CA ILE A 19 13.86 -3.72 2.98
C ILE A 19 12.53 -3.20 2.46
N TYR A 20 12.11 -2.09 3.03
CA TYR A 20 10.83 -1.44 2.72
C TYR A 20 11.04 -0.21 1.85
N TRP A 21 10.18 -0.03 0.87
CA TRP A 21 10.16 1.17 0.06
C TRP A 21 8.74 1.70 -0.15
N CYS A 22 8.49 2.90 0.35
CA CYS A 22 7.30 3.69 0.03
C CYS A 22 7.69 4.84 -0.90
N THR A 23 6.96 4.98 -2.01
CA THR A 23 7.24 6.00 -3.02
C THR A 23 6.48 7.32 -2.80
N ALA A 24 5.77 7.44 -1.70
CA ALA A 24 5.05 8.66 -1.36
C ALA A 24 6.01 9.84 -1.14
N ASP A 25 5.52 11.04 -1.42
CA ASP A 25 6.23 12.26 -1.07
C ASP A 25 6.30 12.43 0.46
N ILE A 26 7.49 12.77 0.97
CA ILE A 26 7.73 12.96 2.40
C ILE A 26 6.94 14.14 2.98
N GLY A 27 6.50 15.07 2.13
CA GLY A 27 5.64 16.19 2.53
C GLY A 27 4.18 15.84 2.79
N TRP A 28 3.75 14.62 2.42
CA TRP A 28 2.41 14.11 2.66
C TRP A 28 2.35 13.21 3.89
N ILE A 29 1.15 13.04 4.44
CA ILE A 29 0.95 12.19 5.63
C ILE A 29 1.44 10.75 5.43
N THR A 30 1.35 10.21 4.21
CA THR A 30 1.85 8.87 3.90
C THR A 30 3.37 8.81 4.11
N GLY A 31 4.11 9.82 3.68
CA GLY A 31 5.54 9.93 3.95
C GLY A 31 5.84 9.99 5.45
N HIS A 32 5.07 10.79 6.21
CA HIS A 32 5.24 10.86 7.66
C HIS A 32 4.99 9.53 8.34
N SER A 33 3.83 8.91 8.10
CA SER A 33 3.42 7.68 8.80
C SER A 33 4.17 6.45 8.32
N TYR A 34 4.41 6.32 7.00
CA TYR A 34 4.90 5.08 6.38
C TYR A 34 6.22 5.20 5.61
N ILE A 35 6.94 6.33 5.72
CA ILE A 35 8.38 6.39 5.42
C ILE A 35 9.15 6.58 6.73
N VAL A 36 8.68 7.52 7.58
CA VAL A 36 9.41 7.92 8.79
C VAL A 36 8.94 7.14 10.02
N TYR A 37 7.69 7.36 10.48
CA TYR A 37 7.30 6.93 11.82
C TYR A 37 7.13 5.42 11.97
N GLY A 38 6.34 4.80 11.11
CA GLY A 38 6.04 3.37 11.19
C GLY A 38 7.28 2.50 10.99
N PRO A 39 7.92 2.59 9.82
CA PRO A 39 9.06 1.77 9.49
C PRO A 39 10.27 1.98 10.42
N LEU A 40 10.67 3.23 10.66
CA LEU A 40 11.85 3.50 11.50
C LEU A 40 11.62 3.11 12.97
N CYS A 41 10.39 3.30 13.48
CA CYS A 41 10.03 2.81 14.82
C CYS A 41 10.01 1.27 14.90
N ALA A 42 9.80 0.59 13.76
CA ALA A 42 9.91 -0.86 13.64
C ALA A 42 11.37 -1.36 13.54
N GLY A 43 12.33 -0.46 13.35
CA GLY A 43 13.73 -0.80 13.04
C GLY A 43 13.94 -1.23 11.58
N ALA A 44 13.01 -0.92 10.69
CA ALA A 44 13.10 -1.32 9.29
C ALA A 44 14.13 -0.49 8.52
N THR A 45 14.79 -1.14 7.56
CA THR A 45 15.56 -0.44 6.52
C THR A 45 14.60 0.12 5.49
N THR A 46 14.59 1.44 5.31
CA THR A 46 13.73 2.09 4.32
C THR A 46 14.53 2.70 3.19
N VAL A 47 14.04 2.57 1.96
CA VAL A 47 14.61 3.28 0.81
C VAL A 47 14.00 4.67 0.75
N MET A 48 14.84 5.70 0.74
CA MET A 48 14.44 7.07 0.41
C MET A 48 14.93 7.41 -0.99
N PHE A 49 13.99 7.75 -1.86
CA PHE A 49 14.27 8.00 -3.26
C PHE A 49 14.04 9.47 -3.60
N GLU A 50 15.11 10.15 -4.02
CA GLU A 50 15.04 11.50 -4.57
C GLU A 50 14.97 11.41 -6.09
N GLY A 51 13.77 11.54 -6.65
CA GLY A 51 13.57 11.45 -8.09
C GLY A 51 12.12 11.21 -8.48
N VAL A 52 11.92 10.95 -9.76
CA VAL A 52 10.62 10.64 -10.35
C VAL A 52 10.66 9.26 -11.02
N PRO A 53 9.51 8.56 -11.13
CA PRO A 53 9.49 7.21 -11.69
C PRO A 53 9.88 7.14 -13.16
N SER A 54 9.83 8.27 -13.87
CA SER A 54 10.03 8.36 -15.32
C SER A 54 11.46 8.76 -15.73
N TYR A 55 12.40 8.91 -14.81
CA TYR A 55 13.77 9.32 -15.15
C TYR A 55 14.80 8.31 -14.65
N PRO A 56 15.74 7.83 -15.51
CA PRO A 56 15.92 8.17 -16.94
C PRO A 56 14.86 7.53 -17.86
N ASP A 57 14.18 6.50 -17.42
CA ASP A 57 13.05 5.83 -18.08
C ASP A 57 12.06 5.27 -17.05
N MET A 58 10.92 4.75 -17.49
CA MET A 58 9.87 4.20 -16.63
C MET A 58 10.24 2.85 -15.98
N GLY A 59 11.42 2.32 -16.23
CA GLY A 59 11.98 1.18 -15.50
C GLY A 59 12.67 1.57 -14.18
N ARG A 60 12.75 2.87 -13.86
CA ARG A 60 13.50 3.38 -12.72
C ARG A 60 13.09 2.74 -11.39
N PHE A 61 11.81 2.53 -11.15
CA PHE A 61 11.34 1.89 -9.92
C PHE A 61 11.83 0.45 -9.81
N TRP A 62 11.82 -0.27 -10.90
CA TRP A 62 12.24 -1.68 -10.95
C TRP A 62 13.75 -1.83 -10.79
N GLU A 63 14.52 -0.90 -11.35
CA GLU A 63 15.96 -0.80 -11.10
C GLU A 63 16.26 -0.62 -9.60
N ILE A 64 15.51 0.22 -8.91
CA ILE A 64 15.67 0.45 -7.46
C ILE A 64 15.29 -0.81 -6.67
N VAL A 65 14.18 -1.45 -7.02
CA VAL A 65 13.76 -2.71 -6.40
C VAL A 65 14.86 -3.77 -6.53
N GLU A 66 15.38 -3.97 -7.73
CA GLU A 66 16.45 -4.92 -8.00
C GLU A 66 17.73 -4.59 -7.25
N LYS A 67 18.19 -3.34 -7.37
CA LYS A 67 19.43 -2.85 -6.77
C LYS A 67 19.47 -2.98 -5.26
N HIS A 68 18.37 -2.63 -4.61
CA HIS A 68 18.28 -2.61 -3.15
C HIS A 68 17.59 -3.85 -2.57
N LYS A 69 17.19 -4.81 -3.42
CA LYS A 69 16.49 -6.03 -3.01
C LYS A 69 15.27 -5.73 -2.13
N VAL A 70 14.45 -4.79 -2.59
CA VAL A 70 13.24 -4.37 -1.87
C VAL A 70 12.30 -5.56 -1.66
N ASN A 71 11.83 -5.73 -0.43
CA ASN A 71 10.91 -6.81 -0.04
C ASN A 71 9.46 -6.33 0.02
N ILE A 72 9.24 -5.11 0.48
CA ILE A 72 7.91 -4.51 0.64
C ILE A 72 7.87 -3.22 -0.18
N PHE A 73 6.98 -3.17 -1.17
CA PHE A 73 6.83 -2.02 -2.06
C PHE A 73 5.44 -1.40 -1.92
N TYR A 74 5.38 -0.12 -1.55
CA TYR A 74 4.16 0.61 -1.24
C TYR A 74 4.07 1.89 -2.07
N THR A 75 3.03 2.01 -2.91
CA THR A 75 2.94 3.10 -3.89
C THR A 75 1.49 3.51 -4.15
N ALA A 76 1.30 4.60 -4.89
CA ALA A 76 -0.03 5.06 -5.27
C ALA A 76 -0.54 4.37 -6.54
N PRO A 77 -1.84 4.06 -6.65
CA PRO A 77 -2.47 3.55 -7.88
C PRO A 77 -2.20 4.39 -9.12
N THR A 78 -2.11 5.70 -9.00
CA THR A 78 -1.73 6.59 -10.11
C THR A 78 -0.34 6.25 -10.68
N ALA A 79 0.64 5.94 -9.82
CA ALA A 79 1.96 5.50 -10.27
C ALA A 79 1.87 4.16 -10.98
N ILE A 80 1.10 3.21 -10.45
CA ILE A 80 0.89 1.88 -11.06
C ILE A 80 0.27 2.03 -12.45
N ARG A 81 -0.82 2.83 -12.57
CA ARG A 81 -1.45 3.09 -13.88
C ARG A 81 -0.49 3.69 -14.90
N SER A 82 0.34 4.63 -14.47
CA SER A 82 1.35 5.23 -15.35
C SER A 82 2.40 4.21 -15.81
N LEU A 83 2.89 3.37 -14.89
CA LEU A 83 3.87 2.34 -15.19
C LEU A 83 3.28 1.22 -16.08
N ALA A 84 1.99 0.91 -15.92
CA ALA A 84 1.31 -0.10 -16.73
C ALA A 84 1.16 0.27 -18.21
N THR A 85 1.25 1.55 -18.56
CA THR A 85 1.18 1.99 -19.96
C THR A 85 2.51 1.90 -20.70
N CYS A 86 3.59 1.49 -20.02
CA CYS A 86 4.93 1.52 -20.58
C CYS A 86 5.34 0.16 -21.17
N ASP A 87 6.43 0.19 -21.94
CA ASP A 87 7.01 -1.05 -22.51
C ASP A 87 7.35 -2.03 -21.39
N MET A 88 6.78 -3.23 -21.47
CA MET A 88 7.02 -4.31 -20.52
C MET A 88 8.48 -4.74 -20.42
N ASN A 89 9.29 -4.49 -21.46
CA ASN A 89 10.74 -4.72 -21.38
C ASN A 89 11.39 -3.92 -20.25
N LEU A 90 10.84 -2.74 -19.89
CA LEU A 90 11.32 -1.94 -18.78
C LEU A 90 11.08 -2.58 -17.41
N VAL A 91 10.11 -3.49 -17.31
CA VAL A 91 9.85 -4.30 -16.12
C VAL A 91 10.66 -5.60 -16.17
N THR A 92 10.56 -6.34 -17.27
CA THR A 92 11.08 -7.71 -17.39
C THR A 92 12.60 -7.81 -17.40
N LYS A 93 13.30 -6.72 -17.73
CA LYS A 93 14.76 -6.65 -17.67
C LYS A 93 15.32 -6.64 -16.24
N HIS A 94 14.47 -6.45 -15.23
CA HIS A 94 14.86 -6.35 -13.82
C HIS A 94 14.44 -7.59 -13.01
N ASP A 95 15.27 -7.97 -12.05
CA ASP A 95 14.97 -9.02 -11.08
C ASP A 95 14.13 -8.46 -9.92
N LEU A 96 12.85 -8.79 -9.91
CA LEU A 96 11.91 -8.41 -8.87
C LEU A 96 11.65 -9.53 -7.84
N SER A 97 12.42 -10.61 -7.85
CA SER A 97 12.22 -11.79 -7.01
C SER A 97 12.36 -11.54 -5.51
N SER A 98 12.94 -10.40 -5.12
CA SER A 98 13.02 -9.98 -3.72
C SER A 98 11.69 -9.52 -3.14
N LEU A 99 10.71 -9.12 -3.98
CA LEU A 99 9.42 -8.64 -3.53
C LEU A 99 8.64 -9.76 -2.82
N LYS A 100 8.06 -9.44 -1.66
CA LYS A 100 7.24 -10.32 -0.83
C LYS A 100 5.84 -9.77 -0.62
N THR A 101 5.71 -8.45 -0.54
CA THR A 101 4.44 -7.75 -0.30
C THR A 101 4.37 -6.49 -1.15
N LEU A 102 3.24 -6.30 -1.79
CA LEU A 102 2.89 -5.09 -2.52
C LEU A 102 1.80 -4.34 -1.77
N GLY A 103 1.78 -3.03 -1.88
CA GLY A 103 0.73 -2.23 -1.25
C GLY A 103 0.34 -1.01 -2.07
N THR A 104 -0.90 -0.55 -1.85
CA THR A 104 -1.47 0.62 -2.51
C THR A 104 -2.04 1.60 -1.50
N VAL A 105 -1.95 2.89 -1.80
CA VAL A 105 -2.33 3.98 -0.90
C VAL A 105 -2.79 5.23 -1.63
N GLY A 106 -3.68 5.97 -0.98
CA GLY A 106 -4.02 7.34 -1.30
C GLY A 106 -5.26 7.52 -2.17
N GLU A 107 -5.62 6.51 -2.92
CA GLU A 107 -6.82 6.48 -3.76
C GLU A 107 -7.26 5.03 -4.02
N PRO A 108 -8.52 4.77 -4.40
CA PRO A 108 -8.92 3.43 -4.82
C PRO A 108 -8.16 2.97 -6.07
N ILE A 109 -7.72 1.72 -6.06
CA ILE A 109 -7.13 1.10 -7.24
C ILE A 109 -8.23 0.48 -8.11
N ASN A 110 -8.19 0.69 -9.43
CA ASN A 110 -9.08 0.00 -10.36
C ASN A 110 -8.58 -1.42 -10.66
N LEU A 111 -9.50 -2.28 -11.07
CA LEU A 111 -9.22 -3.70 -11.29
C LEU A 111 -8.06 -3.95 -12.27
N GLU A 112 -8.05 -3.24 -13.39
CA GLU A 112 -7.02 -3.37 -14.43
C GLU A 112 -5.61 -3.07 -13.90
N ALA A 113 -5.46 -2.00 -13.11
CA ALA A 113 -4.18 -1.66 -12.48
C ALA A 113 -3.79 -2.67 -11.40
N TRP A 114 -4.77 -3.19 -10.65
CA TRP A 114 -4.53 -4.22 -9.65
C TRP A 114 -4.05 -5.52 -10.30
N GLU A 115 -4.73 -5.98 -11.36
CA GLU A 115 -4.35 -7.19 -12.11
C GLU A 115 -2.96 -7.06 -12.74
N TRP A 116 -2.66 -5.90 -13.34
CA TRP A 116 -1.32 -5.63 -13.87
C TRP A 116 -0.25 -5.70 -12.77
N TYR A 117 -0.54 -5.12 -11.61
CA TYR A 117 0.37 -5.09 -10.47
C TYR A 117 0.63 -6.49 -9.91
N ASP A 118 -0.42 -7.29 -9.79
CA ASP A 118 -0.33 -8.69 -9.36
C ASP A 118 0.44 -9.55 -10.37
N GLU A 119 0.08 -9.47 -11.65
CA GLU A 119 0.63 -10.34 -12.68
C GLU A 119 2.08 -10.02 -13.02
N HIS A 120 2.38 -8.74 -13.22
CA HIS A 120 3.68 -8.33 -13.76
C HIS A 120 4.70 -7.98 -12.70
N ILE A 121 4.29 -7.46 -11.56
CA ILE A 121 5.19 -7.07 -10.48
C ILE A 121 5.22 -8.14 -9.39
N GLY A 122 4.07 -8.52 -8.88
CA GLY A 122 3.93 -9.55 -7.84
C GLY A 122 4.13 -10.98 -8.33
N LYS A 123 4.06 -11.20 -9.65
CA LYS A 123 4.14 -12.53 -10.29
C LYS A 123 3.14 -13.52 -9.69
N LYS A 124 1.99 -13.03 -9.21
CA LYS A 124 0.93 -13.81 -8.50
C LYS A 124 1.44 -14.53 -7.24
N ASN A 125 2.56 -14.07 -6.69
CA ASN A 125 3.18 -14.62 -5.49
C ASN A 125 3.25 -13.63 -4.32
N CYS A 126 2.98 -12.34 -4.58
CA CYS A 126 3.00 -11.30 -3.56
C CYS A 126 1.57 -10.89 -3.22
N PRO A 127 1.13 -10.99 -1.96
CA PRO A 127 -0.13 -10.39 -1.56
C PRO A 127 -0.11 -8.87 -1.80
N ILE A 128 -1.27 -8.33 -2.23
CA ILE A 128 -1.46 -6.90 -2.42
C ILE A 128 -2.35 -6.37 -1.31
N VAL A 129 -1.80 -5.51 -0.46
CA VAL A 129 -2.57 -4.83 0.57
C VAL A 129 -3.04 -3.47 0.05
N ASP A 130 -4.34 -3.35 -0.19
CA ASP A 130 -4.99 -2.08 -0.52
C ASP A 130 -5.41 -1.41 0.79
N THR A 131 -4.87 -0.21 1.06
CA THR A 131 -4.98 0.40 2.38
C THR A 131 -5.91 1.62 2.35
N TRP A 132 -6.94 1.61 3.19
CA TRP A 132 -7.80 2.76 3.39
C TRP A 132 -7.46 3.48 4.70
N TRP A 133 -7.17 4.76 4.60
CA TRP A 133 -6.95 5.68 5.70
C TRP A 133 -6.89 7.13 5.20
N GLN A 134 -6.82 8.08 6.11
CA GLN A 134 -6.81 9.50 5.80
C GLN A 134 -5.75 10.22 6.65
N THR A 135 -5.45 11.47 6.29
CA THR A 135 -4.58 12.35 7.08
C THR A 135 -5.07 12.43 8.52
N GLU A 136 -6.38 12.55 8.71
CA GLU A 136 -7.06 12.68 10.00
C GLU A 136 -6.93 11.43 10.88
N THR A 137 -6.78 10.25 10.29
CA THR A 137 -6.60 9.00 11.04
C THR A 137 -5.13 8.72 11.39
N GLY A 138 -4.20 9.34 10.68
CA GLY A 138 -2.76 9.23 10.92
C GLY A 138 -2.14 7.86 10.60
N GLY A 139 -2.94 6.89 10.19
CA GLY A 139 -2.48 5.55 9.80
C GLY A 139 -3.61 4.67 9.26
N ILE A 140 -3.25 3.49 8.75
CA ILE A 140 -4.15 2.55 8.09
C ILE A 140 -5.25 2.07 9.05
N MET A 141 -6.50 2.20 8.62
CA MET A 141 -7.68 1.79 9.39
C MET A 141 -8.28 0.49 8.86
N ILE A 142 -8.32 0.35 7.53
CA ILE A 142 -8.92 -0.80 6.85
C ILE A 142 -7.90 -1.33 5.83
N SER A 143 -7.62 -2.61 5.88
CA SER A 143 -6.71 -3.30 4.93
C SER A 143 -6.76 -4.80 5.14
N SER A 144 -6.42 -5.58 4.12
CA SER A 144 -5.97 -6.96 4.32
C SER A 144 -4.63 -6.98 5.07
N LEU A 145 -4.31 -8.13 5.67
CA LEU A 145 -2.99 -8.41 6.27
C LEU A 145 -2.23 -9.33 5.31
N ALA A 146 -1.09 -8.90 4.83
CA ALA A 146 -0.33 -9.58 3.76
C ALA A 146 -0.13 -11.08 4.05
N GLY A 147 -0.71 -11.93 3.18
CA GLY A 147 -0.60 -13.39 3.31
C GLY A 147 -1.30 -14.02 4.53
N VAL A 148 -1.98 -13.21 5.36
CA VAL A 148 -2.75 -13.69 6.54
C VAL A 148 -4.24 -13.67 6.26
N THR A 149 -4.75 -12.57 5.73
CA THR A 149 -6.14 -12.46 5.29
C THR A 149 -6.20 -12.36 3.77
N LYS A 150 -7.30 -12.83 3.20
CA LYS A 150 -7.48 -12.78 1.75
C LYS A 150 -7.54 -11.31 1.28
N ASP A 151 -6.70 -10.96 0.34
CA ASP A 151 -6.82 -9.76 -0.46
C ASP A 151 -7.94 -9.93 -1.49
N ILE A 152 -8.65 -8.86 -1.74
CA ILE A 152 -9.74 -8.81 -2.73
C ILE A 152 -9.43 -7.64 -3.65
N PRO A 153 -9.31 -7.86 -4.97
CA PRO A 153 -9.02 -6.79 -5.90
C PRO A 153 -9.94 -5.58 -5.70
N THR A 154 -9.35 -4.39 -5.58
CA THR A 154 -10.03 -3.10 -5.43
C THR A 154 -10.70 -2.82 -4.07
N TYR A 155 -10.55 -3.72 -3.09
CA TYR A 155 -11.16 -3.54 -1.76
C TYR A 155 -10.10 -3.50 -0.67
N ALA A 156 -10.21 -2.53 0.23
CA ALA A 156 -9.39 -2.46 1.44
C ALA A 156 -9.72 -3.58 2.45
N THR A 157 -10.89 -4.20 2.33
CA THR A 157 -11.35 -5.41 3.02
C THR A 157 -11.76 -5.25 4.48
N LEU A 158 -10.85 -5.46 5.43
CA LEU A 158 -11.19 -5.61 6.85
C LEU A 158 -10.66 -4.46 7.71
N PRO A 159 -11.42 -4.00 8.70
CA PRO A 159 -10.90 -3.06 9.68
C PRO A 159 -9.78 -3.71 10.51
N LEU A 160 -8.75 -2.92 10.83
CA LEU A 160 -7.71 -3.38 11.74
C LEU A 160 -8.26 -3.54 13.17
N PRO A 161 -7.67 -4.42 13.99
CA PRO A 161 -8.09 -4.60 15.38
C PRO A 161 -8.19 -3.28 16.14
N GLY A 162 -9.32 -3.07 16.80
CA GLY A 162 -9.65 -1.83 17.52
C GLY A 162 -10.36 -0.77 16.67
N ILE A 163 -10.44 -0.93 15.36
CA ILE A 163 -11.16 -0.01 14.47
C ILE A 163 -12.59 -0.52 14.28
N GLN A 164 -13.56 0.35 14.53
CA GLN A 164 -14.99 0.06 14.40
C GLN A 164 -15.61 0.96 13.32
N PRO A 165 -15.56 0.56 12.04
CA PRO A 165 -16.19 1.33 10.98
C PRO A 165 -17.71 1.19 11.04
N CYS A 166 -18.41 2.22 10.60
CA CYS A 166 -19.84 2.21 10.35
C CYS A 166 -20.19 3.07 9.14
N LEU A 167 -21.31 2.77 8.49
CA LEU A 167 -21.87 3.61 7.44
C LEU A 167 -22.97 4.47 8.01
N MET A 168 -22.95 5.75 7.66
CA MET A 168 -23.95 6.74 8.09
C MET A 168 -24.69 7.28 6.86
N ASP A 169 -25.99 7.44 6.96
CA ASP A 169 -26.80 8.14 5.97
C ASP A 169 -26.61 9.67 6.05
N ASP A 170 -27.27 10.40 5.16
CA ASP A 170 -27.21 11.88 5.13
C ASP A 170 -27.81 12.57 6.35
N ASN A 171 -28.61 11.86 7.13
CA ASN A 171 -29.22 12.36 8.37
C ASN A 171 -28.37 11.99 9.61
N GLY A 172 -27.23 11.33 9.43
CA GLY A 172 -26.37 10.90 10.52
C GLY A 172 -26.88 9.66 11.26
N LYS A 173 -27.73 8.85 10.62
CA LYS A 173 -28.19 7.58 11.17
C LYS A 173 -27.36 6.44 10.64
N GLU A 174 -26.95 5.52 11.52
CA GLU A 174 -26.20 4.33 11.14
C GLU A 174 -27.03 3.39 10.24
N ILE A 175 -26.42 2.96 9.14
CA ILE A 175 -26.98 1.99 8.20
C ILE A 175 -26.48 0.61 8.60
N THR A 176 -27.40 -0.33 8.85
CA THR A 176 -27.08 -1.70 9.33
C THR A 176 -27.40 -2.79 8.33
N SER A 177 -27.86 -2.44 7.11
CA SER A 177 -28.11 -3.41 6.04
C SER A 177 -26.82 -4.03 5.51
N ALA A 178 -26.88 -5.30 5.07
CA ALA A 178 -25.71 -6.03 4.57
C ALA A 178 -25.13 -5.43 3.27
N GLU A 179 -25.99 -4.84 2.45
CA GLU A 179 -25.62 -4.07 1.27
C GLU A 179 -26.04 -2.62 1.49
N ALA A 180 -25.10 -1.72 1.53
CA ALA A 180 -25.36 -0.32 1.82
C ALA A 180 -24.30 0.60 1.24
N GLU A 181 -24.73 1.80 0.88
CA GLU A 181 -23.88 2.93 0.56
C GLU A 181 -24.11 4.03 1.59
N GLY A 182 -23.03 4.68 2.01
CA GLY A 182 -23.11 5.74 3.00
C GLY A 182 -21.76 6.35 3.29
N ARG A 183 -21.72 7.32 4.19
CA ARG A 183 -20.47 7.90 4.66
C ARG A 183 -19.77 6.93 5.59
N LEU A 184 -18.54 6.57 5.25
CA LEU A 184 -17.71 5.76 6.12
C LEU A 184 -17.25 6.59 7.33
N CYS A 185 -17.61 6.13 8.51
CA CYS A 185 -17.24 6.73 9.78
C CYS A 185 -16.55 5.69 10.66
N ILE A 186 -15.74 6.16 11.59
CA ILE A 186 -15.11 5.31 12.62
C ILE A 186 -15.76 5.65 13.96
N LYS A 187 -16.28 4.65 14.66
CA LYS A 187 -16.83 4.82 16.02
C LYS A 187 -15.70 5.07 17.00
N HIS A 188 -15.98 5.95 17.94
CA HIS A 188 -15.01 6.33 18.98
C HIS A 188 -15.18 5.46 20.22
#